data_3d52b111029ed2fc0e05e3d4fd93bf60
#
_entry.id   3d52b111029ed2fc0e05e3d4fd93bf60
#
_cell.length_a   1.000
_cell.length_b   1.000
_cell.length_c   1.000
_cell.angle_alpha   90.00
_cell.angle_beta   90.00
_cell.angle_gamma   90.00
#
_symmetry.space_group_name_H-M   'P 1'
#
loop_
_entity.id
_entity.type
_entity.pdbx_description
1 polymer ?
#
loop_
_entity_poly.entity_id
_entity_poly.type
_entity_poly.pdbx_seq_one_letter_code
_entity_poly.pdbx_strand_id
1 'polypeptide(L)'
;MAKGKGRNKGFSMGGGGQAGMMQQLQQMQQQLAEAQEKLAEETVTATAGGGAISVTMTGDQKCTDVKIAPEFLEDMDAEMLQDMVLSVVNLALDKSRELAAEKMGPLASGLPF
;
A
#
# COMPACT_ATOMS: atom_id res chain seq x y z
N MET A 1 -1.10 -51.09 23.75
CA MET A 1 0.13 -51.02 22.98
C MET A 1 -0.12 -50.39 21.63
N ALA A 2 -0.86 -51.05 20.80
CA ALA A 2 -1.16 -50.56 19.48
C ALA A 2 -1.91 -49.22 19.51
N LYS A 3 -2.65 -48.99 20.53
CA LYS A 3 -3.44 -47.76 20.70
C LYS A 3 -2.56 -46.53 20.70
N GLY A 4 -1.44 -46.59 21.37
CA GLY A 4 -0.53 -45.46 21.43
C GLY A 4 -0.02 -45.11 20.05
N LYS A 5 0.24 -46.08 19.23
CA LYS A 5 0.72 -45.87 17.88
C LYS A 5 -0.32 -45.13 17.04
N GLY A 6 -1.56 -45.54 17.17
CA GLY A 6 -2.63 -44.92 16.42
C GLY A 6 -2.77 -43.43 16.75
N ARG A 7 -2.68 -43.09 18.02
CA ARG A 7 -2.76 -41.70 18.45
C ARG A 7 -1.59 -40.91 17.91
N ASN A 8 -0.43 -41.48 17.88
CA ASN A 8 0.75 -40.80 17.36
C ASN A 8 0.56 -40.45 15.89
N LYS A 9 -0.06 -41.34 15.14
CA LYS A 9 -0.36 -41.02 13.74
C LYS A 9 -1.28 -39.83 13.61
N GLY A 10 -2.25 -39.72 14.46
CA GLY A 10 -3.14 -38.59 14.48
C GLY A 10 -2.39 -37.30 14.71
N PHE A 11 -1.49 -37.29 15.65
CA PHE A 11 -0.68 -36.11 15.92
C PHE A 11 0.19 -35.76 14.73
N SER A 12 0.74 -36.76 14.06
CA SER A 12 1.57 -36.51 12.89
C SER A 12 0.79 -35.79 11.81
N MET A 13 -0.44 -36.14 11.58
CA MET A 13 -1.28 -35.49 10.60
C MET A 13 -1.55 -34.05 10.99
N GLY A 14 -1.82 -33.81 12.26
CA GLY A 14 -1.99 -32.46 12.74
C GLY A 14 -0.73 -31.63 12.54
N GLY A 15 0.43 -32.24 12.81
CA GLY A 15 1.69 -31.55 12.55
C GLY A 15 1.88 -31.20 11.10
N GLY A 16 1.51 -32.08 10.20
CA GLY A 16 1.56 -31.80 8.77
C GLY A 16 0.70 -30.62 8.39
N GLY A 17 -0.51 -30.53 8.96
CA GLY A 17 -1.38 -29.39 8.72
C GLY A 17 -0.78 -28.10 9.20
N GLN A 18 -0.15 -28.11 10.35
CA GLN A 18 0.50 -26.92 10.89
C GLN A 18 1.65 -26.45 10.00
N ALA A 19 2.44 -27.39 9.50
CA ALA A 19 3.54 -27.05 8.60
C ALA A 19 3.01 -26.41 7.33
N GLY A 20 1.92 -26.92 6.78
CA GLY A 20 1.30 -26.33 5.60
C GLY A 20 0.78 -24.94 5.86
N MET A 21 0.19 -24.71 7.03
CA MET A 21 -0.29 -23.40 7.41
C MET A 21 0.87 -22.41 7.56
N MET A 22 1.96 -22.83 8.14
CA MET A 22 3.13 -21.98 8.29
C MET A 22 3.70 -21.58 6.93
N GLN A 23 3.75 -22.51 5.98
CA GLN A 23 4.19 -22.19 4.63
C GLN A 23 3.27 -21.17 3.97
N GLN A 24 1.97 -21.31 4.14
CA GLN A 24 1.02 -20.35 3.60
C GLN A 24 1.21 -18.99 4.21
N LEU A 25 1.41 -18.92 5.52
CA LEU A 25 1.65 -17.66 6.20
C LEU A 25 2.93 -17.00 5.69
N GLN A 26 3.99 -17.78 5.49
CA GLN A 26 5.23 -17.24 4.95
C GLN A 26 5.04 -16.71 3.54
N GLN A 27 4.29 -17.42 2.70
CA GLN A 27 4.00 -16.97 1.35
C GLN A 27 3.20 -15.69 1.36
N MET A 28 2.23 -15.59 2.25
CA MET A 28 1.42 -14.38 2.37
C MET A 28 2.27 -13.20 2.81
N GLN A 29 3.14 -13.41 3.80
CA GLN A 29 4.03 -12.36 4.25
C GLN A 29 4.97 -11.91 3.13
N GLN A 30 5.46 -12.85 2.37
CA GLN A 30 6.34 -12.55 1.24
C GLN A 30 5.60 -11.75 0.16
N GLN A 31 4.37 -12.16 -0.15
CA GLN A 31 3.55 -11.44 -1.11
C GLN A 31 3.21 -10.03 -0.64
N LEU A 32 2.92 -9.87 0.64
CA LEU A 32 2.66 -8.55 1.22
C LEU A 32 3.91 -7.67 1.14
N ALA A 33 5.07 -8.23 1.47
CA ALA A 33 6.33 -7.49 1.40
C ALA A 33 6.63 -7.06 -0.03
N GLU A 34 6.44 -7.94 -1.00
CA GLU A 34 6.63 -7.61 -2.41
C GLU A 34 5.65 -6.54 -2.87
N ALA A 35 4.40 -6.64 -2.45
CA ALA A 35 3.39 -5.64 -2.79
C ALA A 35 3.75 -4.27 -2.20
N GLN A 36 4.24 -4.25 -0.97
CA GLN A 36 4.67 -3.02 -0.33
C GLN A 36 5.89 -2.41 -1.03
N GLU A 37 6.84 -3.24 -1.47
CA GLU A 37 7.98 -2.78 -2.23
C GLU A 37 7.54 -2.15 -3.54
N LYS A 38 6.60 -2.76 -4.23
CA LYS A 38 6.05 -2.22 -5.47
C LYS A 38 5.33 -0.90 -5.23
N LEU A 39 4.58 -0.81 -4.13
CA LEU A 39 3.92 0.44 -3.78
C LEU A 39 4.90 1.56 -3.52
N ALA A 40 6.05 1.25 -2.92
CA ALA A 40 7.09 2.23 -2.68
C ALA A 40 7.73 2.72 -3.98
N GLU A 41 7.67 1.93 -5.04
CA GLU A 41 8.23 2.28 -6.35
C GLU A 41 7.22 2.96 -7.26
N GLU A 42 5.94 2.63 -7.14
CA GLU A 42 4.90 3.22 -7.96
C GLU A 42 4.49 4.58 -7.42
N THR A 43 4.21 5.50 -8.31
CA THR A 43 3.87 6.87 -7.94
C THR A 43 2.55 7.29 -8.56
N VAL A 44 1.90 8.22 -7.88
CA VAL A 44 0.74 8.93 -8.40
C VAL A 44 1.05 10.42 -8.36
N THR A 45 0.44 11.16 -9.26
CA THR A 45 0.62 12.61 -9.33
C THR A 45 -0.73 13.29 -9.23
N ALA A 46 -0.82 14.25 -8.33
CA ALA A 46 -1.99 15.10 -8.19
C ALA A 46 -1.64 16.51 -8.60
N THR A 47 -2.59 17.22 -9.17
CA THR A 47 -2.40 18.61 -9.59
C THR A 47 -3.51 19.48 -9.03
N ALA A 48 -3.21 20.76 -8.87
CA ALA A 48 -4.19 21.75 -8.47
C ALA A 48 -3.90 23.04 -9.22
N GLY A 49 -4.91 23.91 -9.28
CA GLY A 49 -4.77 25.20 -9.95
C GLY A 49 -4.53 25.10 -11.45
N GLY A 50 -5.18 24.13 -12.11
CA GLY A 50 -4.99 23.92 -13.54
C GLY A 50 -3.61 23.41 -13.92
N GLY A 51 -2.95 22.72 -13.01
CA GLY A 51 -1.61 22.19 -13.25
C GLY A 51 -0.49 23.06 -12.71
N ALA A 52 -0.83 24.15 -12.03
CA ALA A 52 0.18 25.05 -11.47
C ALA A 52 1.01 24.41 -10.38
N ILE A 53 0.38 23.55 -9.59
CA ILE A 53 1.05 22.82 -8.52
C ILE A 53 0.83 21.34 -8.78
N SER A 54 1.89 20.56 -8.68
CA SER A 54 1.80 19.10 -8.75
C SER A 54 2.57 18.48 -7.60
N VAL A 55 2.01 17.40 -7.08
CA VAL A 55 2.63 16.61 -6.01
C VAL A 55 2.68 15.17 -6.48
N THR A 56 3.84 14.57 -6.41
CA THR A 56 4.04 13.17 -6.73
C THR A 56 4.24 12.39 -5.43
N MET A 57 3.51 11.33 -5.28
CA MET A 57 3.51 10.53 -4.05
C MET A 57 3.60 9.06 -4.39
N THR A 58 4.33 8.30 -3.58
CA THR A 58 4.38 6.86 -3.74
C THR A 58 3.12 6.22 -3.20
N GLY A 59 2.90 4.95 -3.54
CA GLY A 59 1.75 4.21 -3.03
C GLY A 59 1.80 3.98 -1.53
N ASP A 60 2.96 4.11 -0.90
CA ASP A 60 3.11 4.03 0.55
C ASP A 60 3.09 5.41 1.23
N GLN A 61 2.53 6.40 0.55
CA GLN A 61 2.24 7.73 1.08
C GLN A 61 3.49 8.55 1.40
N LYS A 62 4.52 8.44 0.56
CA LYS A 62 5.69 9.31 0.64
C LYS A 62 5.67 10.31 -0.50
N CYS A 63 5.79 11.57 -0.18
CA CYS A 63 5.91 12.61 -1.20
C CYS A 63 7.34 12.60 -1.73
N THR A 64 7.48 12.43 -3.04
CA THR A 64 8.80 12.37 -3.68
C THR A 64 9.12 13.58 -4.51
N ASP A 65 8.12 14.34 -4.91
CA ASP A 65 8.36 15.50 -5.75
C ASP A 65 7.22 16.51 -5.60
N VAL A 66 7.58 17.77 -5.63
CA VAL A 66 6.61 18.89 -5.64
C VAL A 66 7.09 19.87 -6.70
N LYS A 67 6.20 20.20 -7.62
CA LYS A 67 6.50 21.18 -8.65
C LYS A 67 5.50 22.32 -8.58
N ILE A 68 5.99 23.53 -8.62
CA ILE A 68 5.17 24.73 -8.64
C ILE A 68 5.61 25.56 -9.82
N ALA A 69 4.66 25.94 -10.68
CA ALA A 69 4.94 26.80 -11.83
C ALA A 69 5.32 28.19 -11.32
N PRO A 70 6.50 28.70 -11.66
CA PRO A 70 6.93 30.02 -11.15
C PRO A 70 6.00 31.15 -11.51
N GLU A 71 5.39 31.11 -12.68
CA GLU A 71 4.45 32.12 -13.16
C GLU A 71 3.25 32.26 -12.23
N PHE A 72 2.87 31.19 -11.61
CA PHE A 72 1.72 31.18 -10.73
C PHE A 72 1.98 31.89 -9.42
N LEU A 73 3.23 31.89 -8.98
CA LEU A 73 3.60 32.56 -7.73
C LEU A 73 3.52 34.08 -7.81
N GLU A 74 3.64 34.60 -9.00
CA GLU A 74 3.62 36.07 -9.20
C GLU A 74 2.30 36.68 -8.81
N ASP A 75 1.19 35.99 -9.07
CA ASP A 75 -0.15 36.47 -8.82
C ASP A 75 -0.82 35.84 -7.61
N MET A 76 -0.10 35.07 -6.86
CA MET A 76 -0.68 34.28 -5.79
C MET A 76 -0.22 34.75 -4.42
N ASP A 77 -1.18 35.04 -3.54
CA ASP A 77 -0.85 35.36 -2.16
C ASP A 77 -0.67 34.07 -1.34
N ALA A 78 -0.21 34.25 -0.11
CA ALA A 78 0.09 33.12 0.76
C ALA A 78 -1.14 32.28 1.08
N GLU A 79 -2.30 32.92 1.25
CA GLU A 79 -3.53 32.18 1.55
C GLU A 79 -3.94 31.29 0.41
N MET A 80 -3.91 31.79 -0.82
CA MET A 80 -4.23 31.01 -2.01
C MET A 80 -3.27 29.83 -2.16
N LEU A 81 -1.99 30.08 -1.96
CA LEU A 81 -0.98 29.03 -2.03
C LEU A 81 -1.23 27.97 -0.97
N GLN A 82 -1.53 28.37 0.25
CA GLN A 82 -1.83 27.43 1.33
C GLN A 82 -3.02 26.55 0.99
N ASP A 83 -4.08 27.14 0.46
CA ASP A 83 -5.27 26.38 0.09
C ASP A 83 -4.97 25.40 -1.04
N MET A 84 -4.20 25.81 -2.01
CA MET A 84 -3.82 24.93 -3.12
C MET A 84 -2.94 23.81 -2.68
N VAL A 85 -1.98 24.06 -1.80
CA VAL A 85 -1.11 23.03 -1.25
C VAL A 85 -1.95 22.02 -0.45
N LEU A 86 -2.84 22.52 0.37
CA LEU A 86 -3.74 21.67 1.15
C LEU A 86 -4.55 20.75 0.23
N SER A 87 -5.14 21.33 -0.80
CA SER A 87 -5.95 20.57 -1.75
C SER A 87 -5.15 19.52 -2.50
N VAL A 88 -3.98 19.88 -3.02
CA VAL A 88 -3.18 18.98 -3.83
C VAL A 88 -2.57 17.86 -2.98
N VAL A 89 -2.18 18.17 -1.75
CA VAL A 89 -1.64 17.13 -0.84
C VAL A 89 -2.72 16.13 -0.50
N ASN A 90 -3.92 16.60 -0.16
CA ASN A 90 -5.02 15.67 0.14
C ASN A 90 -5.41 14.85 -1.08
N LEU A 91 -5.42 15.45 -2.25
CA LEU A 91 -5.71 14.70 -3.48
C LEU A 91 -4.64 13.66 -3.75
N ALA A 92 -3.37 13.99 -3.54
CA ALA A 92 -2.27 13.04 -3.70
C ALA A 92 -2.39 11.89 -2.70
N LEU A 93 -2.76 12.19 -1.47
CA LEU A 93 -2.98 11.16 -0.45
C LEU A 93 -4.13 10.23 -0.85
N ASP A 94 -5.22 10.78 -1.35
CA ASP A 94 -6.35 9.98 -1.82
C ASP A 94 -5.93 9.06 -2.96
N LYS A 95 -5.18 9.57 -3.92
CA LYS A 95 -4.69 8.77 -5.04
C LYS A 95 -3.72 7.69 -4.58
N SER A 96 -2.86 8.03 -3.62
CA SER A 96 -1.94 7.05 -3.03
C SER A 96 -2.71 5.92 -2.34
N ARG A 97 -3.76 6.26 -1.60
CA ARG A 97 -4.60 5.26 -0.94
C ARG A 97 -5.35 4.38 -1.94
N GLU A 98 -5.84 4.98 -3.02
CA GLU A 98 -6.49 4.22 -4.10
C GLU A 98 -5.52 3.24 -4.74
N LEU A 99 -4.30 3.68 -5.00
CA LEU A 99 -3.26 2.83 -5.56
C LEU A 99 -2.96 1.67 -4.60
N ALA A 100 -2.80 1.96 -3.31
CA ALA A 100 -2.57 0.94 -2.30
C ALA A 100 -3.72 -0.06 -2.25
N ALA A 101 -4.95 0.42 -2.31
CA ALA A 101 -6.13 -0.44 -2.30
C ALA A 101 -6.17 -1.35 -3.52
N GLU A 102 -5.81 -0.84 -4.69
CA GLU A 102 -5.75 -1.65 -5.91
C GLU A 102 -4.70 -2.75 -5.80
N LYS A 103 -3.53 -2.42 -5.29
CA LYS A 103 -2.41 -3.37 -5.23
C LYS A 103 -2.54 -4.35 -4.08
N MET A 104 -3.09 -3.90 -2.95
CA MET A 104 -3.21 -4.74 -1.75
C MET A 104 -4.58 -5.40 -1.64
N GLY A 105 -5.58 -4.86 -2.31
CA GLY A 105 -6.94 -5.37 -2.28
C GLY A 105 -7.07 -6.84 -2.65
N PRO A 106 -6.46 -7.29 -3.77
CA PRO A 106 -6.52 -8.71 -4.13
C PRO A 106 -5.91 -9.62 -3.07
N LEU A 107 -4.86 -9.19 -2.40
CA LEU A 107 -4.24 -9.97 -1.33
C LEU A 107 -5.16 -10.02 -0.12
N ALA A 108 -5.78 -8.91 0.23
CA ALA A 108 -6.72 -8.87 1.34
C ALA A 108 -7.95 -9.73 1.03
N SER A 109 -8.44 -9.68 -0.21
CA SER A 109 -9.59 -10.48 -0.64
C SER A 109 -9.30 -11.96 -0.64
N GLY A 110 -8.05 -12.34 -0.85
CA GLY A 110 -7.64 -13.74 -0.87
C GLY A 110 -7.47 -14.34 0.51
N LEU A 111 -7.56 -13.54 1.56
CA LEU A 111 -7.43 -14.03 2.92
C LEU A 111 -8.70 -14.78 3.36
N PRO A 112 -8.55 -15.91 4.02
CA PRO A 112 -9.69 -16.73 4.41
C PRO A 112 -10.34 -16.27 5.71
N PHE A 113 -10.98 -15.14 5.67
CA PHE A 113 -11.80 -14.75 6.82
C PHE A 113 -13.08 -14.10 6.43
#